data_065c553d4da75e6756dd3dcc80b09265
#
_entry.id   065c553d4da75e6756dd3dcc80b09265
#
_cell.length_a   1.000
_cell.length_b   1.000
_cell.length_c   1.000
_cell.angle_alpha   90.00
_cell.angle_beta   90.00
_cell.angle_gamma   90.00
#
_symmetry.space_group_name_H-M   'P 1'
#
loop_
_entity.id
_entity.type
_entity.pdbx_description
1 polymer ?
#
loop_
_entity_poly.entity_id
_entity_poly.type
_entity_poly.pdbx_seq_one_letter_code
_entity_poly.pdbx_strand_id
1 'polypeptide(L)'
;YLEYALALYCGLKPGEILGLKYDSFDLEAGTVTICGLHARNYVSADRNGGDNSQSLKYSGRKLRSDSNYRTVPVPEFLFDEIRERRYLNEGILLRYPGLAEEGALCLGPYGKVKTLPTLNTRLKKITQSYGLPRISLGDLRYMYLADLIKREKQFDKIMKLFGYANPYRMLN
;
A
#
# COMPACT_ATOMS: atom_id res chain seq x y z
N TYR A 1 1.87 -9.54 6.79
CA TYR A 1 2.04 -8.70 7.98
C TYR A 1 2.45 -7.27 7.60
N LEU A 2 3.55 -7.10 6.86
CA LEU A 2 4.14 -5.78 6.55
C LEU A 2 3.15 -4.79 5.92
N GLU A 3 2.29 -5.23 5.01
CA GLU A 3 1.28 -4.38 4.36
C GLU A 3 0.30 -3.74 5.36
N TYR A 4 -0.10 -4.50 6.38
CA TYR A 4 -1.00 -4.02 7.44
C TYR A 4 -0.26 -3.08 8.40
N ALA A 5 0.99 -3.40 8.73
CA ALA A 5 1.83 -2.56 9.57
C ALA A 5 2.11 -1.19 8.92
N LEU A 6 2.39 -1.14 7.61
CA LEU A 6 2.57 0.10 6.87
C LEU A 6 1.29 0.96 6.84
N ALA A 7 0.10 0.35 6.78
CA ALA A 7 -1.14 1.10 6.90
C ALA A 7 -1.33 1.65 8.32
N LEU A 8 -1.07 0.83 9.35
CA LEU A 8 -1.34 1.14 10.75
C LEU A 8 -0.31 2.09 11.37
N TYR A 9 0.96 2.02 10.96
CA TYR A 9 2.05 2.78 11.60
C TYR A 9 2.65 3.89 10.73
N CYS A 10 2.41 3.85 9.41
CA CYS A 10 2.87 4.89 8.48
C CYS A 10 1.70 5.61 7.79
N GLY A 11 0.47 5.16 7.99
CA GLY A 11 -0.72 5.78 7.43
C GLY A 11 -0.78 5.76 5.90
N LEU A 12 -0.18 4.77 5.25
CA LEU A 12 -0.18 4.66 3.80
C LEU A 12 -1.53 4.20 3.24
N LYS A 13 -1.90 4.71 2.08
CA LYS A 13 -3.10 4.27 1.34
C LYS A 13 -2.88 2.85 0.81
N PRO A 14 -3.94 2.01 0.74
CA PRO A 14 -3.80 0.65 0.20
C PRO A 14 -3.13 0.57 -1.17
N GLY A 15 -3.48 1.48 -2.09
CA GLY A 15 -2.86 1.54 -3.41
C GLY A 15 -1.40 1.98 -3.39
N GLU A 16 -1.03 2.85 -2.46
CA GLU A 16 0.37 3.26 -2.24
C GLU A 16 1.20 2.06 -1.76
N ILE A 17 0.72 1.33 -0.74
CA ILE A 17 1.38 0.12 -0.20
C ILE A 17 1.63 -0.91 -1.30
N LEU A 18 0.61 -1.17 -2.13
CA LEU A 18 0.73 -2.12 -3.24
C LEU A 18 1.69 -1.65 -4.34
N GLY A 19 1.91 -0.34 -4.46
CA GLY A 19 2.84 0.25 -5.42
C GLY A 19 4.26 0.49 -4.89
N LEU A 20 4.54 0.16 -3.63
CA LEU A 20 5.87 0.34 -3.06
C LEU A 20 6.91 -0.57 -3.69
N LYS A 21 8.09 -0.01 -3.87
CA LYS A 21 9.31 -0.72 -4.21
C LYS A 21 10.33 -0.62 -3.07
N TYR A 22 11.35 -1.48 -3.07
CA TYR A 22 12.40 -1.39 -2.06
C TYR A 22 13.15 -0.06 -2.11
N ASP A 23 13.36 0.48 -3.31
CA ASP A 23 14.01 1.78 -3.52
C ASP A 23 13.19 2.97 -2.99
N SER A 24 11.94 2.72 -2.58
CA SER A 24 11.12 3.73 -1.90
C SER A 24 11.54 3.95 -0.45
N PHE A 25 12.31 3.03 0.14
CA PHE A 25 12.73 3.07 1.54
C PHE A 25 14.16 3.57 1.67
N ASP A 26 14.33 4.53 2.57
CA ASP A 26 15.61 4.93 3.12
C ASP A 26 15.64 4.47 4.59
N LEU A 27 16.25 3.31 4.84
CA LEU A 27 16.30 2.74 6.19
C LEU A 27 17.35 3.41 7.09
N GLU A 28 18.32 4.16 6.54
CA GLU A 28 19.25 4.97 7.32
C GLU A 28 18.53 6.22 7.84
N ALA A 29 17.79 6.90 7.00
CA ALA A 29 16.95 8.03 7.39
C ALA A 29 15.65 7.62 8.08
N GLY A 30 15.29 6.31 8.10
CA GLY A 30 14.05 5.81 8.68
C GLY A 30 12.79 6.29 7.97
N THR A 31 12.81 6.35 6.64
CA THR A 31 11.72 6.93 5.86
C THR A 31 11.29 6.08 4.67
N VAL A 32 10.08 6.33 4.19
CA VAL A 32 9.56 5.82 2.92
C VAL A 32 9.02 6.97 2.06
N THR A 33 9.43 7.02 0.81
CA THR A 33 8.96 8.02 -0.16
C THR A 33 7.87 7.42 -1.04
N ILE A 34 6.72 8.07 -1.07
CA ILE A 34 5.57 7.67 -1.87
C ILE A 34 5.62 8.38 -3.21
N CYS A 35 5.90 7.64 -4.29
CA CYS A 35 6.03 8.16 -5.65
C CYS A 35 5.08 7.51 -6.66
N GLY A 36 4.32 6.51 -6.24
CA GLY A 36 3.40 5.79 -7.13
C GLY A 36 2.31 5.05 -6.37
N LEU A 37 1.40 4.45 -7.12
CA LEU A 37 0.37 3.58 -6.59
C LEU A 37 0.08 2.43 -7.55
N HIS A 38 -0.37 1.31 -7.01
CA HIS A 38 -0.90 0.19 -7.79
C HIS A 38 -2.43 0.22 -7.72
N ALA A 39 -3.07 0.43 -8.85
CA ALA A 39 -4.51 0.64 -8.93
C ALA A 39 -5.20 -0.32 -9.89
N ARG A 40 -6.47 -0.56 -9.61
CA ARG A 40 -7.37 -1.31 -10.49
C ARG A 40 -7.70 -0.46 -11.72
N ASN A 41 -7.40 -0.98 -12.90
CA ASN A 41 -7.79 -0.38 -14.16
C ASN A 41 -8.90 -1.22 -14.79
N TYR A 42 -9.96 -0.54 -15.22
CA TYR A 42 -10.94 -1.12 -16.13
C TYR A 42 -10.38 -0.99 -17.54
N VAL A 43 -10.02 -2.10 -18.15
CA VAL A 43 -9.70 -2.12 -19.57
C VAL A 43 -11.04 -2.39 -20.28
N SER A 44 -11.58 -1.38 -20.96
CA SER A 44 -12.69 -1.60 -21.89
C SER A 44 -12.18 -2.53 -22.98
N ALA A 45 -12.84 -3.63 -23.22
CA ALA A 45 -12.62 -4.40 -24.44
C ALA A 45 -12.88 -3.46 -25.63
N ASP A 46 -12.06 -3.57 -26.67
CA ASP A 46 -12.18 -2.75 -27.88
C ASP A 46 -13.62 -2.77 -28.38
N ARG A 47 -14.08 -1.61 -28.86
CA ARG A 47 -15.46 -1.37 -29.32
C ARG A 47 -15.90 -2.19 -30.54
N ASN A 48 -15.08 -3.11 -31.00
CA ASN A 48 -15.32 -3.92 -32.21
C ASN A 48 -15.34 -5.41 -31.90
N GLY A 49 -16.39 -5.90 -31.26
CA GLY A 49 -16.65 -7.35 -31.26
C GLY A 49 -16.96 -7.97 -29.90
N GLY A 50 -18.17 -7.92 -29.48
CA GLY A 50 -18.95 -9.07 -29.02
C GLY A 50 -18.59 -9.82 -27.73
N ASP A 51 -17.63 -9.41 -26.92
CA ASP A 51 -17.46 -10.01 -25.60
C ASP A 51 -17.42 -8.94 -24.51
N ASN A 52 -18.48 -8.90 -23.71
CA ASN A 52 -18.70 -7.95 -22.63
C ASN A 52 -17.86 -8.28 -21.37
N SER A 53 -16.79 -9.06 -21.49
CA SER A 53 -15.88 -9.37 -20.39
C SER A 53 -14.93 -8.20 -20.14
N GLN A 54 -15.30 -7.33 -19.19
CA GLN A 54 -14.41 -6.32 -18.61
C GLN A 54 -13.27 -7.01 -17.90
N SER A 55 -12.12 -7.16 -18.56
CA SER A 55 -10.95 -7.71 -17.90
C SER A 55 -10.35 -6.68 -16.93
N LEU A 56 -10.31 -7.04 -15.67
CA LEU A 56 -9.72 -6.22 -14.62
C LEU A 56 -8.21 -6.43 -14.60
N LYS A 57 -7.47 -5.39 -14.99
CA LYS A 57 -6.01 -5.39 -14.87
C LYS A 57 -5.59 -4.44 -13.73
N TYR A 58 -4.63 -4.90 -12.93
CA TYR A 58 -3.93 -4.05 -11.97
C TYR A 58 -2.65 -3.57 -12.61
N SER A 59 -2.34 -2.28 -12.49
CA SER A 59 -1.10 -1.72 -13.00
C SER A 59 -0.60 -0.58 -12.12
N GLY A 60 0.71 -0.38 -12.14
CA GLY A 60 1.33 0.79 -11.53
C GLY A 60 0.84 2.08 -12.18
N ARG A 61 0.56 3.10 -11.36
CA ARG A 61 0.17 4.44 -11.81
C ARG A 61 0.99 5.50 -11.08
N LYS A 62 1.30 6.58 -11.80
CA LYS A 62 1.79 7.80 -11.17
C LYS A 62 0.70 8.42 -10.29
N LEU A 63 1.12 9.13 -9.27
CA LEU A 63 0.20 9.87 -8.39
C LEU A 63 -0.47 11.00 -9.19
N ARG A 64 -1.75 11.27 -8.87
CA ARG A 64 -2.56 12.24 -9.63
C ARG A 64 -2.26 13.70 -9.30
N SER A 65 -1.60 13.98 -8.17
CA SER A 65 -1.25 15.32 -7.74
C SER A 65 0.05 15.31 -6.95
N ASP A 66 0.76 16.41 -6.97
CA ASP A 66 2.02 16.60 -6.25
C ASP A 66 1.86 16.44 -4.74
N SER A 67 0.69 16.78 -4.18
CA SER A 67 0.38 16.58 -2.76
C SER A 67 0.40 15.13 -2.30
N ASN A 68 0.32 14.17 -3.22
CA ASN A 68 0.44 12.76 -2.91
C ASN A 68 1.90 12.28 -2.84
N TYR A 69 2.84 13.03 -3.48
CA TYR A 69 4.27 12.77 -3.33
C TYR A 69 4.70 13.23 -1.94
N ARG A 70 5.16 12.33 -1.13
CA ARG A 70 5.57 12.64 0.25
C ARG A 70 6.50 11.60 0.81
N THR A 71 7.28 12.01 1.79
CA THR A 71 8.12 11.13 2.59
C THR A 71 7.48 10.98 3.98
N VAL A 72 7.38 9.75 4.46
CA VAL A 72 6.73 9.39 5.72
C VAL A 72 7.74 8.63 6.59
N PRO A 73 7.83 8.92 7.90
CA PRO A 73 8.68 8.15 8.80
C PRO A 73 8.20 6.69 8.90
N VAL A 74 9.15 5.78 8.95
CA VAL A 74 8.95 4.35 9.15
C VAL A 74 9.48 3.97 10.53
N PRO A 75 8.67 3.38 11.42
CA PRO A 75 9.16 2.91 12.71
C PRO A 75 10.27 1.86 12.56
N GLU A 76 11.31 1.97 13.39
CA GLU A 76 12.50 1.13 13.34
C GLU A 76 12.18 -0.37 13.43
N PHE A 77 11.18 -0.75 14.22
CA PHE A 77 10.77 -2.15 14.35
C PHE A 77 10.26 -2.79 13.03
N LEU A 78 9.99 -1.99 11.99
CA LEU A 78 9.63 -2.50 10.67
C LEU A 78 10.83 -2.73 9.75
N PHE A 79 12.03 -2.27 10.11
CA PHE A 79 13.19 -2.35 9.23
C PHE A 79 13.58 -3.80 8.94
N ASP A 80 13.58 -4.66 9.93
CA ASP A 80 13.92 -6.07 9.76
C ASP A 80 12.85 -6.80 8.92
N GLU A 81 11.58 -6.47 9.12
CA GLU A 81 10.47 -6.98 8.29
C GLU A 81 10.60 -6.58 6.82
N ILE A 82 11.09 -5.35 6.56
CA ILE A 82 11.33 -4.87 5.18
C ILE A 82 12.51 -5.63 4.55
N ARG A 83 13.62 -5.84 5.31
CA ARG A 83 14.78 -6.60 4.85
C ARG A 83 14.45 -8.07 4.59
N GLU A 84 13.73 -8.70 5.52
CA GLU A 84 13.28 -10.09 5.38
C GLU A 84 12.34 -10.23 4.16
N ARG A 85 11.42 -9.31 3.97
CA ARG A 85 10.54 -9.30 2.81
C ARG A 85 11.32 -9.20 1.50
N ARG A 86 12.38 -8.39 1.45
CA ARG A 86 13.25 -8.30 0.28
C ARG A 86 13.87 -9.65 -0.02
N TYR A 87 14.47 -10.29 0.96
CA TYR A 87 15.08 -11.61 0.81
C TYR A 87 14.09 -12.67 0.31
N LEU A 88 12.88 -12.72 0.89
CA LEU A 88 11.83 -13.65 0.45
C LEU A 88 11.38 -13.38 -0.99
N ASN A 89 11.29 -12.13 -1.38
CA ASN A 89 10.88 -11.76 -2.74
C ASN A 89 11.98 -12.06 -3.77
N GLU A 90 13.25 -11.98 -3.42
CA GLU A 90 14.36 -12.42 -4.28
C GLU A 90 14.22 -13.92 -4.62
N GLY A 91 13.85 -14.76 -3.66
CA GLY A 91 13.52 -16.16 -3.91
C GLY A 91 12.32 -16.37 -4.86
N ILE A 92 11.32 -15.48 -4.81
CA ILE A 92 10.19 -15.50 -5.74
C ILE A 92 10.63 -15.08 -7.15
N LEU A 93 11.47 -14.05 -7.28
CA LEU A 93 12.01 -13.57 -8.55
C LEU A 93 12.82 -14.67 -9.25
N LEU A 94 13.65 -15.39 -8.51
CA LEU A 94 14.43 -16.52 -9.05
C LEU A 94 13.54 -17.66 -9.54
N ARG A 95 12.42 -17.91 -8.86
CA ARG A 95 11.48 -18.98 -9.24
C ARG A 95 10.61 -18.64 -10.44
N TYR A 96 10.32 -17.36 -10.63
CA TYR A 96 9.42 -16.85 -11.67
C TYR A 96 10.08 -15.72 -12.49
N PRO A 97 11.20 -16.01 -13.19
CA PRO A 97 11.91 -14.99 -13.96
C PRO A 97 11.01 -14.42 -15.06
N GLY A 98 11.01 -13.10 -15.18
CA GLY A 98 10.20 -12.37 -16.17
C GLY A 98 8.69 -12.26 -15.87
N LEU A 99 8.18 -12.90 -14.81
CA LEU A 99 6.79 -12.79 -14.39
C LEU A 99 6.63 -11.84 -13.19
N ALA A 100 7.65 -11.78 -12.34
CA ALA A 100 7.60 -10.96 -11.14
C ALA A 100 7.99 -9.50 -11.44
N GLU A 101 7.27 -8.57 -10.83
CA GLU A 101 7.59 -7.14 -10.91
C GLU A 101 8.82 -6.85 -10.05
N GLU A 102 9.94 -6.55 -10.71
CA GLU A 102 11.22 -6.30 -10.06
C GLU A 102 11.17 -5.12 -9.09
N GLY A 103 11.75 -5.33 -7.93
CA GLY A 103 11.78 -4.34 -6.85
C GLY A 103 10.46 -4.17 -6.09
N ALA A 104 9.34 -4.79 -6.50
CA ALA A 104 8.07 -4.65 -5.81
C ALA A 104 8.09 -5.26 -4.40
N LEU A 105 7.60 -4.49 -3.41
CA LEU A 105 7.52 -4.94 -2.01
C LEU A 105 6.44 -6.02 -1.82
N CYS A 106 5.28 -5.85 -2.44
CA CYS A 106 4.07 -6.62 -2.16
C CYS A 106 3.85 -7.79 -3.13
N LEU A 107 4.88 -8.61 -3.37
CA LEU A 107 4.74 -9.80 -4.22
C LEU A 107 3.90 -10.90 -3.54
N GLY A 108 3.06 -11.53 -4.34
CA GLY A 108 2.40 -12.79 -4.01
C GLY A 108 3.29 -13.99 -4.38
N PRO A 109 2.85 -15.21 -4.05
CA PRO A 109 3.67 -16.43 -4.17
C PRO A 109 4.07 -16.79 -5.61
N TYR A 110 3.39 -16.21 -6.61
CA TYR A 110 3.64 -16.43 -8.04
C TYR A 110 4.27 -15.21 -8.73
N GLY A 111 4.91 -14.31 -7.98
CA GLY A 111 5.62 -13.15 -8.51
C GLY A 111 4.74 -11.96 -8.92
N LYS A 112 3.42 -12.07 -8.91
CA LYS A 112 2.51 -10.96 -9.19
C LYS A 112 2.29 -10.11 -7.94
N VAL A 113 2.15 -8.79 -8.10
CA VAL A 113 1.77 -7.91 -7.00
C VAL A 113 0.42 -8.35 -6.42
N LYS A 114 0.33 -8.40 -5.10
CA LYS A 114 -0.92 -8.68 -4.38
C LYS A 114 -2.00 -7.67 -4.73
N THR A 115 -3.25 -8.05 -4.55
CA THR A 115 -4.39 -7.16 -4.78
C THR A 115 -5.04 -6.75 -3.47
N LEU A 116 -5.72 -5.60 -3.46
CA LEU A 116 -6.45 -5.13 -2.27
C LEU A 116 -7.52 -6.13 -1.79
N PRO A 117 -8.32 -6.77 -2.66
CA PRO A 117 -9.25 -7.82 -2.22
C PRO A 117 -8.55 -8.99 -1.51
N THR A 118 -7.38 -9.42 -2.01
CA THR A 118 -6.59 -10.49 -1.38
C THR A 118 -6.15 -10.10 0.03
N LEU A 119 -5.63 -8.88 0.21
CA LEU A 119 -5.22 -8.37 1.51
C LEU A 119 -6.42 -8.25 2.47
N ASN A 120 -7.52 -7.67 2.04
CA ASN A 120 -8.73 -7.53 2.87
C ASN A 120 -9.32 -8.90 3.26
N THR A 121 -9.32 -9.88 2.35
CA THR A 121 -9.79 -11.24 2.66
C THR A 121 -8.90 -11.90 3.72
N ARG A 122 -7.58 -11.74 3.63
CA ARG A 122 -6.65 -12.25 4.63
C ARG A 122 -6.80 -11.54 5.98
N LEU A 123 -6.94 -10.21 5.97
CA LEU A 123 -7.16 -9.43 7.19
C LEU A 123 -8.47 -9.85 7.88
N LYS A 124 -9.56 -10.05 7.11
CA LYS A 124 -10.81 -10.57 7.63
C LYS A 124 -10.62 -11.92 8.36
N LYS A 125 -9.87 -12.86 7.76
CA LYS A 125 -9.59 -14.15 8.41
C LYS A 125 -8.84 -13.98 9.73
N ILE A 126 -7.84 -13.09 9.76
CA ILE A 126 -7.07 -12.78 10.97
C ILE A 126 -7.99 -12.19 12.05
N THR A 127 -8.76 -11.15 11.74
CA THR A 127 -9.64 -10.52 12.72
C THR A 127 -10.69 -11.50 13.26
N GLN A 128 -11.25 -12.35 12.40
CA GLN A 128 -12.19 -13.40 12.81
C GLN A 128 -11.56 -14.43 13.75
N SER A 129 -10.32 -14.88 13.51
CA SER A 129 -9.65 -15.87 14.37
C SER A 129 -9.35 -15.34 15.77
N TYR A 130 -9.28 -14.02 15.95
CA TYR A 130 -9.07 -13.37 17.25
C TYR A 130 -10.35 -12.75 17.84
N GLY A 131 -11.53 -13.01 17.26
CA GLY A 131 -12.78 -12.43 17.74
C GLY A 131 -12.87 -10.90 17.59
N LEU A 132 -12.08 -10.31 16.70
CA LEU A 132 -12.04 -8.87 16.47
C LEU A 132 -13.08 -8.43 15.44
N PRO A 133 -13.53 -7.18 15.46
CA PRO A 133 -14.41 -6.62 14.43
C PRO A 133 -13.79 -6.74 13.04
N ARG A 134 -14.66 -6.83 12.02
CA ARG A 134 -14.22 -6.81 10.63
C ARG A 134 -13.68 -5.42 10.29
N ILE A 135 -12.42 -5.35 9.89
CA ILE A 135 -11.76 -4.14 9.42
C ILE A 135 -11.12 -4.38 8.05
N SER A 136 -10.91 -3.31 7.30
CA SER A 136 -10.20 -3.27 6.03
C SER A 136 -8.79 -2.68 6.18
N LEU A 137 -7.97 -2.81 5.14
CA LEU A 137 -6.66 -2.15 5.10
C LEU A 137 -6.78 -0.61 5.15
N GLY A 138 -7.89 -0.06 4.63
CA GLY A 138 -8.19 1.36 4.74
C GLY A 138 -8.47 1.80 6.17
N ASP A 139 -9.18 0.97 6.95
CA ASP A 139 -9.51 1.30 8.34
C ASP A 139 -8.26 1.38 9.21
N LEU A 140 -7.25 0.53 8.98
CA LEU A 140 -5.95 0.61 9.67
C LEU A 140 -5.27 1.97 9.48
N ARG A 141 -5.35 2.55 8.29
CA ARG A 141 -4.85 3.89 8.01
C ARG A 141 -5.61 4.96 8.82
N TYR A 142 -6.94 4.83 8.94
CA TYR A 142 -7.74 5.76 9.77
C TYR A 142 -7.45 5.62 11.26
N MET A 143 -7.12 4.43 11.74
CA MET A 143 -6.65 4.22 13.12
C MET A 143 -5.36 5.00 13.37
N TYR A 144 -4.39 4.96 12.45
CA TYR A 144 -3.19 5.79 12.55
C TYR A 144 -3.50 7.28 12.53
N LEU A 145 -4.42 7.73 11.67
CA LEU A 145 -4.84 9.14 11.63
C LEU A 145 -5.43 9.58 12.97
N ALA A 146 -6.31 8.78 13.56
CA ALA A 146 -6.93 9.08 14.84
C ALA A 146 -5.90 9.18 15.98
N ASP A 147 -4.88 8.31 15.96
CA ASP A 147 -3.78 8.36 16.92
C ASP A 147 -2.85 9.57 16.68
N LEU A 148 -2.55 9.86 15.41
CA LEU A 148 -1.74 11.02 15.03
C LEU A 148 -2.38 12.35 15.44
N ILE A 149 -3.70 12.51 15.25
CA ILE A 149 -4.46 13.70 15.69
C ILE A 149 -4.37 13.91 17.22
N LYS A 150 -4.31 12.83 18.00
CA LYS A 150 -4.16 12.93 19.46
C LYS A 150 -2.77 13.39 19.89
N ARG A 151 -1.73 13.00 19.13
CA ARG A 151 -0.33 13.26 19.45
C ARG A 151 0.21 14.55 18.83
N GLU A 152 -0.19 14.85 17.60
CA GLU A 152 0.30 15.99 16.82
C GLU A 152 -0.74 17.12 16.83
N LYS A 153 -0.33 18.28 17.33
CA LYS A 153 -1.19 19.47 17.38
C LYS A 153 -1.13 20.31 16.09
N GLN A 154 -0.11 20.08 15.25
CA GLN A 154 0.08 20.85 14.03
C GLN A 154 -0.69 20.19 12.88
N PHE A 155 -1.84 20.73 12.57
CA PHE A 155 -2.73 20.21 11.54
C PHE A 155 -2.06 20.11 10.14
N ASP A 156 -1.22 21.08 9.79
CA ASP A 156 -0.50 21.07 8.51
C ASP A 156 0.48 19.91 8.37
N LYS A 157 1.11 19.48 9.48
CA LYS A 157 1.95 18.27 9.46
C LYS A 157 1.13 17.02 9.20
N ILE A 158 -0.03 16.91 9.84
CA ILE A 158 -0.95 15.79 9.63
C ILE A 158 -1.37 15.72 8.15
N MET A 159 -1.75 16.86 7.57
CA MET A 159 -2.14 16.97 6.18
C MET A 159 -1.04 16.49 5.23
N LYS A 160 0.20 16.95 5.44
CA LYS A 160 1.37 16.54 4.64
C LYS A 160 1.64 15.04 4.74
N LEU A 161 1.66 14.48 5.96
CA LEU A 161 1.90 13.05 6.17
C LEU A 161 0.83 12.18 5.51
N PHE A 162 -0.42 12.62 5.50
CA PHE A 162 -1.53 11.90 4.88
C PHE A 162 -1.72 12.16 3.39
N GLY A 163 -1.00 13.14 2.81
CA GLY A 163 -1.13 13.51 1.41
C GLY A 163 -2.53 14.04 1.07
N TYR A 164 -3.08 14.88 1.96
CA TYR A 164 -4.30 15.61 1.72
C TYR A 164 -3.99 17.05 1.30
N ALA A 165 -4.47 17.44 0.11
CA ALA A 165 -4.37 18.82 -0.37
C ALA A 165 -5.44 19.73 0.25
N ASN A 166 -6.50 19.16 0.84
CA ASN A 166 -7.63 19.91 1.38
C ASN A 166 -8.09 19.28 2.71
N PRO A 167 -8.20 20.06 3.80
CA PRO A 167 -8.62 19.58 5.11
C PRO A 167 -10.01 18.94 5.13
N TYR A 168 -10.95 19.41 4.30
CA TYR A 168 -12.29 18.83 4.21
C TYR A 168 -12.32 17.36 3.78
N ARG A 169 -11.26 16.84 3.15
CA ARG A 169 -11.13 15.41 2.81
C ARG A 169 -10.75 14.52 3.98
N MET A 170 -10.42 15.07 5.13
CA MET A 170 -10.17 14.31 6.35
C MET A 170 -11.44 14.04 7.15
N LEU A 171 -12.49 14.84 6.93
CA LEU A 171 -13.72 14.83 7.72
C LEU A 171 -14.84 14.01 7.06
N ASN A 172 -14.64 13.56 5.83
CA ASN A 172 -15.52 12.68 5.05
C ASN A 172 -14.85 11.33 4.81
#